data_bcd6bb4aab80c916b096431c9b42ee58
#
_entry.id   bcd6bb4aab80c916b096431c9b42ee58
#
_cell.length_a   1.000
_cell.length_b   1.000
_cell.length_c   1.000
_cell.angle_alpha   90.00
_cell.angle_beta   90.00
_cell.angle_gamma   90.00
#
_symmetry.space_group_name_H-M   'P 1'
#
loop_
_entity.id
_entity.type
_entity.pdbx_description
1 polymer ?
#
loop_
_entity_poly.entity_id
_entity_poly.type
_entity_poly.pdbx_seq_one_letter_code
_entity_poly.pdbx_strand_id
1 'polypeptide(L)'
;TLIATTLAGGFIGVMIEKLIFRPIRLKGAPLTLFLVNSITAAMLVQQFFAATLGDDYYPYPVFMKQTSINLGTLTISKTYTLMLIITGLVLLLLTLVLKRTKVGIALRAASTDVRTPSLMGVNIDFVISVAFFIAGVLGGITGYLLGMTYSVDPFIGSMILKGIIAAIIGGMGS
;
A
#
# COMPACT_ATOMS: atom_id res chain seq x y z
N THR A 1 9.30 -15.32 2.48
CA THR A 1 7.86 -14.96 2.43
C THR A 1 7.64 -13.46 2.30
N LEU A 2 8.27 -12.57 3.14
CA LEU A 2 8.09 -11.11 3.06
C LEU A 2 8.43 -10.54 1.67
N ILE A 3 9.56 -10.93 1.08
CA ILE A 3 9.95 -10.48 -0.27
C ILE A 3 8.92 -10.92 -1.32
N ALA A 4 8.40 -12.12 -1.21
CA ALA A 4 7.39 -12.61 -2.15
C ALA A 4 6.08 -11.82 -2.04
N THR A 5 5.60 -11.52 -0.83
CA THR A 5 4.39 -10.71 -0.62
C THR A 5 4.56 -9.28 -1.08
N THR A 6 5.73 -8.67 -0.88
CA THR A 6 6.01 -7.30 -1.36
C THR A 6 6.05 -7.23 -2.88
N LEU A 7 6.69 -8.20 -3.54
CA LEU A 7 6.73 -8.26 -5.00
C LEU A 7 5.35 -8.55 -5.60
N ALA A 8 4.60 -9.49 -5.02
CA ALA A 8 3.24 -9.79 -5.43
C ALA A 8 2.33 -8.56 -5.27
N GLY A 9 2.41 -7.84 -4.13
CA GLY A 9 1.69 -6.60 -3.90
C GLY A 9 2.02 -5.53 -4.94
N GLY A 10 3.30 -5.33 -5.24
CA GLY A 10 3.75 -4.41 -6.29
C GLY A 10 3.21 -4.77 -7.67
N PHE A 11 3.24 -6.04 -8.03
CA PHE A 11 2.69 -6.53 -9.30
C PHE A 11 1.18 -6.32 -9.40
N ILE A 12 0.43 -6.67 -8.35
CA ILE A 12 -1.02 -6.42 -8.26
C ILE A 12 -1.31 -4.92 -8.37
N GLY A 13 -0.54 -4.06 -7.72
CA GLY A 13 -0.68 -2.60 -7.84
C GLY A 13 -0.57 -2.12 -9.29
N VAL A 14 0.43 -2.59 -10.04
CA VAL A 14 0.59 -2.26 -11.46
C VAL A 14 -0.54 -2.86 -12.32
N MET A 15 -1.01 -4.08 -12.01
CA MET A 15 -2.16 -4.66 -12.70
C MET A 15 -3.42 -3.81 -12.52
N ILE A 16 -3.71 -3.39 -11.30
CA ILE A 16 -4.86 -2.52 -11.00
C ILE A 16 -4.74 -1.19 -11.74
N GLU A 17 -3.56 -0.59 -11.78
CA GLU A 17 -3.32 0.63 -12.55
C GLU A 17 -3.64 0.42 -14.02
N LYS A 18 -3.06 -0.59 -14.66
CA LYS A 18 -3.20 -0.82 -16.10
C LYS A 18 -4.61 -1.23 -16.51
N LEU A 19 -5.30 -2.03 -15.69
CA LEU A 19 -6.62 -2.58 -16.04
C LEU A 19 -7.76 -1.63 -15.68
N ILE A 20 -7.64 -0.89 -14.56
CA ILE A 20 -8.73 -0.09 -14.01
C ILE A 20 -8.46 1.40 -14.18
N PHE A 21 -7.31 1.91 -13.73
CA PHE A 21 -7.08 3.35 -13.66
C PHE A 21 -6.63 3.96 -14.99
N ARG A 22 -5.77 3.27 -15.74
CA ARG A 22 -5.27 3.76 -17.02
C ARG A 22 -6.38 4.03 -18.05
N PRO A 23 -7.33 3.12 -18.32
CA PRO A 23 -8.40 3.37 -19.29
C PRO A 23 -9.31 4.52 -18.86
N ILE A 24 -9.52 4.72 -17.57
CA ILE A 24 -10.35 5.82 -17.04
C ILE A 24 -9.63 7.15 -17.20
N ARG A 25 -8.34 7.18 -16.92
CA ARG A 25 -7.50 8.37 -17.11
C ARG A 25 -7.45 8.82 -18.57
N LEU A 26 -7.30 7.88 -19.50
CA LEU A 26 -7.29 8.17 -20.93
C LEU A 26 -8.60 8.74 -21.44
N LYS A 27 -9.73 8.46 -20.77
CA LYS A 27 -11.05 9.03 -21.08
C LYS A 27 -11.28 10.41 -20.47
N GLY A 28 -10.30 11.00 -19.79
CA GLY A 28 -10.43 12.32 -19.16
C GLY A 28 -11.44 12.40 -18.02
N ALA A 29 -11.64 11.30 -17.31
CA ALA A 29 -12.63 11.21 -16.24
C ALA A 29 -12.34 12.19 -15.08
N PRO A 30 -13.36 12.76 -14.42
CA PRO A 30 -13.20 13.64 -13.27
C PRO A 30 -12.65 12.88 -12.07
N LEU A 31 -12.01 13.62 -11.13
CA LEU A 31 -11.31 13.06 -9.97
C LEU A 31 -12.22 12.19 -9.09
N THR A 32 -13.50 12.54 -9.00
CA THR A 32 -14.50 11.76 -8.24
C THR A 32 -14.66 10.33 -8.73
N LEU A 33 -14.53 10.08 -10.04
CA LEU A 33 -14.60 8.73 -10.58
C LEU A 33 -13.39 7.87 -10.15
N PHE A 34 -12.22 8.47 -9.96
CA PHE A 34 -11.05 7.73 -9.44
C PHE A 34 -11.27 7.24 -8.01
N LEU A 35 -11.93 8.06 -7.16
CA LEU A 35 -12.29 7.65 -5.79
C LEU A 35 -13.28 6.48 -5.80
N VAL A 36 -14.34 6.58 -6.58
CA VAL A 36 -15.34 5.50 -6.69
C VAL A 36 -14.70 4.23 -7.22
N ASN A 37 -13.86 4.34 -8.28
CA ASN A 37 -13.19 3.18 -8.85
C ASN A 37 -12.17 2.54 -7.90
N SER A 38 -11.49 3.31 -7.04
CA SER A 38 -10.57 2.73 -6.05
C SER A 38 -11.32 1.87 -5.03
N ILE A 39 -12.49 2.33 -4.56
CA ILE A 39 -13.34 1.56 -3.64
C ILE A 39 -13.86 0.30 -4.34
N THR A 40 -14.36 0.43 -5.56
CA THR A 40 -14.87 -0.70 -6.35
C THR A 40 -13.77 -1.72 -6.64
N ALA A 41 -12.56 -1.26 -6.98
CA ALA A 41 -11.41 -2.14 -7.19
C ALA A 41 -11.04 -2.90 -5.93
N ALA A 42 -11.04 -2.24 -4.77
CA ALA A 42 -10.77 -2.88 -3.49
C ALA A 42 -11.82 -3.95 -3.18
N MET A 43 -13.11 -3.66 -3.38
CA MET A 43 -14.20 -4.63 -3.19
C MET A 43 -14.10 -5.81 -4.15
N LEU A 44 -13.73 -5.57 -5.43
CA LEU A 44 -13.52 -6.62 -6.42
C LEU A 44 -12.41 -7.59 -6.00
N VAL A 45 -11.26 -7.05 -5.59
CA VAL A 45 -10.13 -7.87 -5.12
C VAL A 45 -10.54 -8.66 -3.88
N GLN A 46 -11.23 -8.02 -2.93
CA GLN A 46 -11.72 -8.66 -1.72
C GLN A 46 -12.67 -9.82 -2.02
N GLN A 47 -13.68 -9.58 -2.88
CA GLN A 47 -14.64 -10.61 -3.27
C GLN A 47 -14.00 -11.74 -4.09
N PHE A 48 -13.02 -11.43 -4.92
CA PHE A 48 -12.28 -12.44 -5.67
C PHE A 48 -11.55 -13.40 -4.72
N PHE A 49 -10.88 -12.88 -3.70
CA PHE A 49 -10.21 -13.72 -2.69
C PHE A 49 -11.18 -14.47 -1.81
N ALA A 50 -12.29 -13.86 -1.38
CA ALA A 50 -13.34 -14.54 -0.62
C ALA A 50 -13.95 -15.71 -1.42
N ALA A 51 -14.22 -15.52 -2.71
CA ALA A 51 -14.78 -16.55 -3.58
C ALA A 51 -13.80 -17.70 -3.88
N THR A 52 -12.47 -17.44 -3.91
CA THR A 52 -11.46 -18.43 -4.28
C THR A 52 -10.90 -19.19 -3.07
N LEU A 53 -10.72 -18.51 -1.94
CA LEU A 53 -10.11 -19.07 -0.72
C LEU A 53 -11.16 -19.44 0.35
N GLY A 54 -12.41 -19.00 0.17
CA GLY A 54 -13.46 -19.13 1.18
C GLY A 54 -13.38 -18.03 2.24
N ASP A 55 -14.43 -17.97 3.09
CA ASP A 55 -14.51 -16.99 4.20
C ASP A 55 -13.81 -17.51 5.47
N ASP A 56 -13.02 -18.57 5.36
CA ASP A 56 -12.36 -19.19 6.49
C ASP A 56 -11.19 -18.32 7.00
N TYR A 57 -11.10 -18.21 8.32
CA TYR A 57 -9.96 -17.59 8.98
C TYR A 57 -8.76 -18.53 8.92
N TYR A 58 -7.74 -18.15 8.15
CA TYR A 58 -6.47 -18.86 8.12
C TYR A 58 -5.56 -18.34 9.23
N PRO A 59 -5.32 -19.12 10.31
CA PRO A 59 -4.38 -18.71 11.34
C PRO A 59 -2.98 -18.68 10.73
N TYR A 60 -2.34 -17.53 10.78
CA TYR A 60 -0.95 -17.41 10.37
C TYR A 60 -0.08 -18.27 11.28
N PRO A 61 0.83 -19.12 10.75
CA PRO A 61 1.72 -19.89 11.60
C PRO A 61 2.50 -18.93 12.49
N VAL A 62 2.30 -19.05 13.80
CA VAL A 62 2.93 -18.20 14.81
C VAL A 62 4.42 -18.54 14.85
N PHE A 63 5.22 -17.92 13.99
CA PHE A 63 6.68 -18.07 13.99
C PHE A 63 7.35 -17.45 15.20
N MET A 64 6.67 -16.56 15.90
CA MET A 64 7.14 -16.00 17.15
C MET A 64 6.12 -16.32 18.24
N LYS A 65 6.42 -17.33 19.07
CA LYS A 65 5.81 -17.50 20.37
C LYS A 65 5.77 -16.13 21.04
N GLN A 66 4.65 -15.73 21.62
CA GLN A 66 4.48 -14.44 22.31
C GLN A 66 5.55 -14.27 23.40
N THR A 67 6.76 -13.92 22.98
CA THR A 67 7.85 -13.64 23.91
C THR A 67 7.77 -12.16 24.19
N SER A 68 7.23 -11.82 25.34
CA SER A 68 7.24 -10.45 25.85
C SER A 68 8.62 -10.11 26.41
N ILE A 69 9.12 -8.94 26.09
CA ILE A 69 10.30 -8.37 26.75
C ILE A 69 9.78 -7.61 27.97
N ASN A 70 10.10 -8.11 29.15
CA ASN A 70 9.77 -7.43 30.41
C ASN A 70 10.85 -6.39 30.70
N LEU A 71 10.52 -5.13 30.51
CA LEU A 71 11.32 -3.97 30.97
C LEU A 71 10.71 -3.44 32.27
N GLY A 72 10.83 -4.22 33.35
CA GLY A 72 10.27 -3.83 34.65
C GLY A 72 8.73 -3.85 34.68
N THR A 73 8.08 -2.68 34.71
CA THR A 73 6.62 -2.54 34.76
C THR A 73 5.94 -2.56 33.40
N LEU A 74 6.70 -2.53 32.29
CA LEU A 74 6.17 -2.51 30.93
C LEU A 74 6.47 -3.84 30.23
N THR A 75 5.42 -4.52 29.80
CA THR A 75 5.51 -5.71 28.94
C THR A 75 5.29 -5.31 27.48
N ILE A 76 6.36 -5.31 26.66
CA ILE A 76 6.28 -5.00 25.25
C ILE A 76 6.38 -6.32 24.46
N SER A 77 5.40 -6.59 23.61
CA SER A 77 5.47 -7.73 22.71
C SER A 77 6.55 -7.52 21.64
N LYS A 78 7.41 -8.51 21.45
CA LYS A 78 8.43 -8.52 20.39
C LYS A 78 7.86 -8.22 19.01
N THR A 79 6.65 -8.68 18.74
CA THR A 79 5.95 -8.49 17.45
C THR A 79 5.72 -7.01 17.18
N TYR A 80 5.20 -6.25 18.15
CA TYR A 80 4.96 -4.81 17.97
C TYR A 80 6.25 -4.01 17.83
N THR A 81 7.31 -4.37 18.57
CA THR A 81 8.63 -3.74 18.43
C THR A 81 9.20 -3.98 17.02
N LEU A 82 9.10 -5.19 16.50
CA LEU A 82 9.55 -5.54 15.16
C LEU A 82 8.75 -4.79 14.09
N MET A 83 7.42 -4.70 14.25
CA MET A 83 6.57 -3.92 13.35
C MET A 83 6.98 -2.45 13.30
N LEU A 84 7.26 -1.84 14.47
CA LEU A 84 7.67 -0.45 14.56
C LEU A 84 9.00 -0.22 13.85
N ILE A 85 9.97 -1.11 14.00
CA ILE A 85 11.27 -1.04 13.33
C ILE A 85 11.10 -1.17 11.80
N ILE A 86 10.34 -2.17 11.35
CA ILE A 86 10.09 -2.37 9.90
C ILE A 86 9.38 -1.17 9.32
N THR A 87 8.35 -0.66 9.98
CA THR A 87 7.60 0.52 9.52
C THR A 87 8.50 1.75 9.43
N GLY A 88 9.32 2.00 10.45
CA GLY A 88 10.29 3.10 10.44
C GLY A 88 11.29 2.99 9.28
N LEU A 89 11.82 1.79 9.04
CA LEU A 89 12.75 1.52 7.94
C LEU A 89 12.08 1.73 6.58
N VAL A 90 10.86 1.24 6.41
CA VAL A 90 10.07 1.40 5.18
C VAL A 90 9.78 2.87 4.90
N LEU A 91 9.38 3.65 5.92
CA LEU A 91 9.16 5.10 5.80
C LEU A 91 10.45 5.85 5.42
N LEU A 92 11.58 5.46 6.01
CA LEU A 92 12.87 6.03 5.68
C LEU A 92 13.25 5.74 4.23
N LEU A 93 13.13 4.47 3.79
CA LEU A 93 13.39 4.07 2.42
C LEU A 93 12.46 4.79 1.43
N LEU A 94 11.17 4.88 1.72
CA LEU A 94 10.21 5.59 0.89
C LEU A 94 10.58 7.06 0.76
N THR A 95 10.93 7.70 1.86
CA THR A 95 11.37 9.12 1.86
C THR A 95 12.63 9.32 1.04
N LEU A 96 13.60 8.40 1.14
CA LEU A 96 14.82 8.44 0.33
C LEU A 96 14.51 8.27 -1.16
N VAL A 97 13.66 7.30 -1.51
CA VAL A 97 13.23 7.08 -2.90
C VAL A 97 12.56 8.32 -3.46
N LEU A 98 11.59 8.89 -2.74
CA LEU A 98 10.85 10.06 -3.19
C LEU A 98 11.71 11.33 -3.25
N LYS A 99 12.66 11.52 -2.33
CA LYS A 99 13.51 12.74 -2.29
C LYS A 99 14.76 12.66 -3.15
N ARG A 100 15.37 11.49 -3.32
CA ARG A 100 16.70 11.33 -3.92
C ARG A 100 16.71 10.70 -5.32
N THR A 101 15.60 10.05 -5.76
CA THR A 101 15.57 9.41 -7.08
C THR A 101 14.93 10.29 -8.15
N LYS A 102 15.33 10.08 -9.41
CA LYS A 102 14.72 10.76 -10.58
C LYS A 102 13.22 10.47 -10.68
N VAL A 103 12.82 9.24 -10.34
CA VAL A 103 11.41 8.82 -10.32
C VAL A 103 10.64 9.58 -9.24
N GLY A 104 11.21 9.75 -8.04
CA GLY A 104 10.59 10.53 -6.98
C GLY A 104 10.43 12.02 -7.33
N ILE A 105 11.39 12.60 -8.05
CA ILE A 105 11.28 13.98 -8.57
C ILE A 105 10.14 14.04 -9.59
N ALA A 106 10.10 13.11 -10.53
CA ALA A 106 9.04 13.03 -11.54
C ALA A 106 7.65 12.85 -10.93
N LEU A 107 7.52 12.00 -9.89
CA LEU A 107 6.28 11.81 -9.13
C LEU A 107 5.80 13.11 -8.47
N ARG A 108 6.68 13.83 -7.80
CA ARG A 108 6.33 15.12 -7.18
C ARG A 108 5.97 16.19 -8.20
N ALA A 109 6.68 16.25 -9.34
CA ALA A 109 6.33 17.16 -10.42
C ALA A 109 4.95 16.83 -11.01
N ALA A 110 4.67 15.54 -11.24
CA ALA A 110 3.39 15.09 -11.75
C ALA A 110 2.22 15.27 -10.76
N SER A 111 2.48 15.29 -9.46
CA SER A 111 1.43 15.55 -8.45
C SER A 111 0.98 17.01 -8.40
N THR A 112 1.83 17.94 -8.82
CA THR A 112 1.49 19.38 -8.88
C THR A 112 0.80 19.72 -10.19
N ASP A 113 1.35 19.27 -11.31
CA ASP A 113 0.79 19.45 -12.65
C ASP A 113 1.25 18.29 -13.54
N VAL A 114 0.32 17.71 -14.26
CA VAL A 114 0.59 16.58 -15.18
C VAL A 114 1.12 17.07 -16.51
N ARG A 115 0.76 18.31 -16.93
CA ARG A 115 1.09 18.84 -18.25
C ARG A 115 2.55 19.25 -18.38
N THR A 116 3.07 19.95 -17.39
CA THR A 116 4.44 20.48 -17.43
C THR A 116 5.52 19.40 -17.58
N PRO A 117 5.54 18.31 -16.77
CA PRO A 117 6.52 17.22 -16.96
C PRO A 117 6.35 16.49 -18.31
N SER A 118 5.12 16.37 -18.80
CA SER A 118 4.83 15.78 -20.11
C SER A 118 5.50 16.54 -21.25
N LEU A 119 5.47 17.87 -21.20
CA LEU A 119 6.14 18.74 -22.18
C LEU A 119 7.68 18.63 -22.10
N MET A 120 8.22 18.26 -20.97
CA MET A 120 9.66 18.02 -20.76
C MET A 120 10.08 16.59 -21.14
N GLY A 121 9.21 15.81 -21.79
CA GLY A 121 9.51 14.45 -22.24
C GLY A 121 9.40 13.37 -21.16
N VAL A 122 8.84 13.67 -19.99
CA VAL A 122 8.60 12.67 -18.95
C VAL A 122 7.39 11.81 -19.32
N ASN A 123 7.58 10.50 -19.35
CA ASN A 123 6.49 9.55 -19.59
C ASN A 123 5.61 9.44 -18.32
N ILE A 124 4.50 10.18 -18.32
CA ILE A 124 3.57 10.24 -17.20
C ILE A 124 2.95 8.88 -16.88
N ASP A 125 2.64 8.07 -17.88
CA ASP A 125 2.10 6.73 -17.69
C ASP A 125 3.06 5.84 -16.90
N PHE A 126 4.34 5.90 -17.23
CA PHE A 126 5.37 5.17 -16.48
C PHE A 126 5.47 5.66 -15.03
N VAL A 127 5.46 6.97 -14.81
CA VAL A 127 5.55 7.59 -13.50
C VAL A 127 4.37 7.14 -12.60
N ILE A 128 3.16 7.13 -13.14
CA ILE A 128 1.97 6.67 -12.42
C ILE A 128 2.04 5.17 -12.14
N SER A 129 2.46 4.35 -13.12
CA SER A 129 2.63 2.90 -12.88
C SER A 129 3.65 2.61 -11.77
N VAL A 130 4.73 3.39 -11.69
CA VAL A 130 5.70 3.28 -10.58
C VAL A 130 5.08 3.70 -9.25
N ALA A 131 4.23 4.73 -9.22
CA ALA A 131 3.51 5.11 -8.00
C ALA A 131 2.63 3.97 -7.49
N PHE A 132 1.88 3.33 -8.38
CA PHE A 132 1.05 2.17 -8.04
C PHE A 132 1.89 0.95 -7.63
N PHE A 133 3.05 0.74 -8.25
CA PHE A 133 3.99 -0.29 -7.82
C PHE A 133 4.47 -0.06 -6.39
N ILE A 134 4.90 1.16 -6.06
CA ILE A 134 5.35 1.53 -4.71
C ILE A 134 4.19 1.35 -3.71
N ALA A 135 2.99 1.82 -4.04
CA ALA A 135 1.81 1.65 -3.19
C ALA A 135 1.47 0.17 -2.97
N GLY A 136 1.56 -0.66 -4.02
CA GLY A 136 1.35 -2.09 -3.94
C GLY A 136 2.41 -2.80 -3.08
N VAL A 137 3.69 -2.42 -3.19
CA VAL A 137 4.77 -2.90 -2.33
C VAL A 137 4.49 -2.58 -0.87
N LEU A 138 4.10 -1.33 -0.57
CA LEU A 138 3.73 -0.91 0.79
C LEU A 138 2.52 -1.69 1.30
N GLY A 139 1.51 -1.91 0.45
CA GLY A 139 0.35 -2.76 0.75
C GLY A 139 0.74 -4.20 1.07
N GLY A 140 1.67 -4.79 0.31
CA GLY A 140 2.20 -6.14 0.56
C GLY A 140 2.95 -6.26 1.89
N ILE A 141 3.77 -5.25 2.23
CA ILE A 141 4.46 -5.19 3.53
C ILE A 141 3.44 -5.07 4.67
N THR A 142 2.48 -4.16 4.54
CA THR A 142 1.44 -3.94 5.55
C THR A 142 0.58 -5.19 5.74
N GLY A 143 0.16 -5.83 4.64
CA GLY A 143 -0.60 -7.08 4.68
C GLY A 143 0.15 -8.21 5.38
N TYR A 144 1.46 -8.33 5.13
CA TYR A 144 2.31 -9.29 5.82
C TYR A 144 2.39 -9.03 7.34
N LEU A 145 2.60 -7.77 7.72
CA LEU A 145 2.69 -7.37 9.13
C LEU A 145 1.34 -7.56 9.87
N LEU A 146 0.23 -7.20 9.23
CA LEU A 146 -1.11 -7.43 9.77
C LEU A 146 -1.41 -8.92 9.91
N GLY A 147 -1.04 -9.74 8.91
CA GLY A 147 -1.20 -11.19 8.98
C GLY A 147 -0.43 -11.85 10.12
N MET A 148 0.72 -11.27 10.56
CA MET A 148 1.46 -11.75 11.73
C MET A 148 0.75 -11.47 13.07
N THR A 149 -0.13 -10.47 13.10
CA THR A 149 -0.81 -10.01 14.34
C THR A 149 -2.25 -10.49 14.39
N TYR A 150 -2.90 -10.51 13.24
CA TYR A 150 -4.29 -10.92 13.07
C TYR A 150 -4.34 -12.17 12.18
N SER A 151 -5.43 -12.92 12.25
CA SER A 151 -5.69 -13.99 11.28
C SER A 151 -5.80 -13.40 9.87
N VAL A 152 -5.37 -14.16 8.87
CA VAL A 152 -5.55 -13.75 7.48
C VAL A 152 -7.02 -13.96 7.11
N ASP A 153 -7.70 -12.85 6.83
CA ASP A 153 -9.11 -12.76 6.51
C ASP A 153 -9.26 -11.88 5.27
N PRO A 154 -10.10 -12.22 4.29
CA PRO A 154 -10.37 -11.37 3.14
C PRO A 154 -10.82 -9.95 3.50
N PHE A 155 -11.43 -9.77 4.68
CA PHE A 155 -11.94 -8.47 5.17
C PHE A 155 -10.93 -7.63 5.95
N ILE A 156 -9.68 -8.09 6.11
CA ILE A 156 -8.61 -7.34 6.81
C ILE A 156 -8.36 -5.97 6.17
N GLY A 157 -8.68 -5.84 4.87
CA GLY A 157 -8.65 -4.57 4.13
C GLY A 157 -9.55 -3.48 4.70
N SER A 158 -10.57 -3.79 5.50
CA SER A 158 -11.42 -2.79 6.17
C SER A 158 -10.62 -1.90 7.14
N MET A 159 -9.48 -2.36 7.62
CA MET A 159 -8.56 -1.55 8.45
C MET A 159 -7.93 -0.38 7.68
N ILE A 160 -8.04 -0.35 6.34
CA ILE A 160 -7.55 0.75 5.52
C ILE A 160 -8.25 2.08 5.85
N LEU A 161 -9.51 2.03 6.34
CA LEU A 161 -10.25 3.20 6.77
C LEU A 161 -9.54 3.93 7.91
N LYS A 162 -8.92 3.20 8.84
CA LYS A 162 -8.09 3.79 9.91
C LYS A 162 -6.86 4.50 9.34
N GLY A 163 -6.26 3.92 8.30
CA GLY A 163 -5.13 4.54 7.58
C GLY A 163 -5.53 5.81 6.86
N ILE A 164 -6.70 5.84 6.21
CA ILE A 164 -7.23 7.03 5.53
C ILE A 164 -7.48 8.15 6.55
N ILE A 165 -8.10 7.84 7.69
CA ILE A 165 -8.34 8.83 8.76
C ILE A 165 -7.00 9.39 9.27
N ALA A 166 -6.02 8.52 9.53
CA ALA A 166 -4.69 8.95 9.95
C ALA A 166 -3.99 9.84 8.91
N ALA A 167 -4.14 9.53 7.61
CA ALA A 167 -3.58 10.33 6.52
C ALA A 167 -4.24 11.70 6.41
N ILE A 168 -5.56 11.79 6.61
CA ILE A 168 -6.31 13.06 6.64
C ILE A 168 -5.83 13.93 7.79
N ILE A 169 -5.70 13.35 9.00
CA ILE A 169 -5.19 14.05 10.18
C ILE A 169 -3.74 14.49 9.99
N GLY A 170 -2.93 13.67 9.30
CA GLY A 170 -1.54 13.96 8.97
C GLY A 170 -1.33 15.05 7.91
N GLY A 171 -2.42 15.61 7.33
CA GLY A 171 -2.35 16.70 6.37
C GLY A 171 -2.33 16.26 4.90
N MET A 172 -3.07 15.23 4.55
CA MET A 172 -3.23 14.82 3.15
C MET A 172 -3.83 15.99 2.34
N GLY A 173 -3.00 16.63 1.52
CA GLY A 173 -3.41 17.74 0.63
C GLY A 173 -2.95 19.14 1.06
N SER A 174 -2.06 19.28 2.05
CA SER A 174 -1.41 20.55 2.37
C SER A 174 -0.04 20.66 1.71
#